data_edb0cc6f455cae030672487d86915bdd
#
_entry.id   edb0cc6f455cae030672487d86915bdd
#
_cell.length_a   1.000
_cell.length_b   1.000
_cell.length_c   1.000
_cell.angle_alpha   90.00
_cell.angle_beta   90.00
_cell.angle_gamma   90.00
#
_symmetry.space_group_name_H-M   'P 1'
#
loop_
_entity.id
_entity.type
_entity.pdbx_description
1 polymer ?
#
loop_
_entity_poly.entity_id
_entity_poly.type
_entity_poly.pdbx_seq_one_letter_code
_entity_poly.pdbx_strand_id
1 'polypeptide(L)'
;GKTTVIESLKYAVTGALPPGKNPGQSFVHDPKSIGQSTVKASVKLRFTNAAGNSMVLVRSMELKQNKTKLSFTALDGVLRTTNSDGKRVSMSHKCGELDRQIPLLLGVSKPILEHVVFCHQEDSSWPLMDSSELKKRFDAIFDSTRYTKALKNIDEIKKDYRNKVKDLKADLAGL
;
A
#
# COMPACT_ATOMS: atom_id res chain seq x y z
N GLY A 1 -16.08 10.72 -12.05
CA GLY A 1 -15.48 10.86 -13.37
C GLY A 1 -14.15 10.16 -13.57
N LYS A 2 -13.22 10.75 -14.33
CA LYS A 2 -11.93 10.12 -14.69
C LYS A 2 -11.10 9.74 -13.47
N THR A 3 -10.96 10.64 -12.49
CA THR A 3 -10.22 10.42 -11.26
C THR A 3 -10.75 9.22 -10.47
N THR A 4 -12.07 9.08 -10.38
CA THR A 4 -12.69 7.94 -9.68
C THR A 4 -12.29 6.59 -10.27
N VAL A 5 -12.14 6.51 -11.60
CA VAL A 5 -11.68 5.28 -12.27
C VAL A 5 -10.23 4.96 -11.88
N ILE A 6 -9.35 5.95 -11.92
CA ILE A 6 -7.93 5.79 -11.54
C ILE A 6 -7.81 5.39 -10.07
N GLU A 7 -8.55 6.06 -9.18
CA GLU A 7 -8.57 5.72 -7.75
C GLU A 7 -9.14 4.31 -7.50
N SER A 8 -10.13 3.88 -8.25
CA SER A 8 -10.67 2.53 -8.16
C SER A 8 -9.63 1.48 -8.58
N LEU A 9 -8.87 1.74 -9.64
CA LEU A 9 -7.78 0.87 -10.09
C LEU A 9 -6.67 0.81 -9.03
N LYS A 10 -6.24 1.98 -8.51
CA LYS A 10 -5.24 2.07 -7.44
C LYS A 10 -5.70 1.29 -6.21
N TYR A 11 -6.92 1.52 -5.73
CA TYR A 11 -7.48 0.78 -4.61
C TYR A 11 -7.54 -0.73 -4.86
N ALA A 12 -7.96 -1.15 -6.04
CA ALA A 12 -8.01 -2.57 -6.39
C ALA A 12 -6.64 -3.22 -6.24
N VAL A 13 -5.58 -2.64 -6.79
CA VAL A 13 -4.24 -3.26 -6.85
C VAL A 13 -3.41 -3.07 -5.59
N THR A 14 -3.55 -1.96 -4.88
CA THR A 14 -2.69 -1.60 -3.74
C THR A 14 -3.41 -1.59 -2.39
N GLY A 15 -4.75 -1.49 -2.38
CA GLY A 15 -5.55 -1.26 -1.19
C GLY A 15 -5.52 0.20 -0.68
N ALA A 16 -4.78 1.08 -1.35
CA ALA A 16 -4.69 2.48 -0.97
C ALA A 16 -5.98 3.23 -1.30
N LEU A 17 -6.53 3.89 -0.30
CA LEU A 17 -7.72 4.73 -0.45
C LEU A 17 -7.35 6.11 -1.02
N PRO A 18 -8.28 6.81 -1.69
CA PRO A 18 -8.06 8.18 -2.14
C PRO A 18 -7.64 9.10 -1.00
N PRO A 19 -6.76 10.07 -1.25
CA PRO A 19 -6.34 11.03 -0.23
C PRO A 19 -7.51 11.91 0.22
N GLY A 20 -7.45 12.40 1.47
CA GLY A 20 -8.45 13.28 2.04
C GLY A 20 -8.52 13.19 3.56
N LYS A 21 -9.30 14.08 4.18
CA LYS A 21 -9.47 14.11 5.65
C LYS A 21 -10.06 12.83 6.23
N ASN A 22 -10.94 12.18 5.47
CA ASN A 22 -11.61 10.94 5.85
C ASN A 22 -11.44 9.89 4.73
N PRO A 23 -10.28 9.23 4.63
CA PRO A 23 -10.04 8.24 3.60
C PRO A 23 -11.14 7.17 3.57
N GLY A 24 -11.64 6.86 2.38
CA GLY A 24 -12.71 5.89 2.17
C GLY A 24 -14.12 6.45 2.29
N GLN A 25 -14.40 7.44 3.13
CA GLN A 25 -15.75 8.01 3.25
C GLN A 25 -16.18 8.74 1.96
N SER A 26 -15.27 9.48 1.35
CA SER A 26 -15.50 10.16 0.06
C SER A 26 -15.50 9.22 -1.15
N PHE A 27 -15.06 7.98 -0.96
CA PHE A 27 -14.97 6.98 -2.03
C PHE A 27 -16.27 6.17 -2.20
N VAL A 28 -17.07 6.09 -1.15
CA VAL A 28 -18.39 5.43 -1.14
C VAL A 28 -19.47 6.51 -1.12
N HIS A 29 -20.59 6.24 -1.77
CA HIS A 29 -21.72 7.16 -1.78
C HIS A 29 -22.24 7.41 -0.37
N ASP A 30 -22.61 8.67 -0.05
CA ASP A 30 -23.08 9.02 1.29
C ASP A 30 -24.44 8.35 1.58
N PRO A 31 -24.55 7.54 2.63
CA PRO A 31 -25.79 6.90 3.04
C PRO A 31 -26.95 7.86 3.23
N LYS A 32 -26.67 9.09 3.69
CA LYS A 32 -27.73 10.11 3.91
C LYS A 32 -28.40 10.53 2.64
N SER A 33 -27.65 10.67 1.54
CA SER A 33 -28.20 11.13 0.27
C SER A 33 -29.16 10.13 -0.38
N ILE A 34 -29.12 8.87 0.05
CA ILE A 34 -30.01 7.80 -0.44
C ILE A 34 -30.96 7.29 0.63
N GLY A 35 -31.03 7.95 1.81
CA GLY A 35 -31.94 7.58 2.90
C GLY A 35 -31.66 6.21 3.53
N GLN A 36 -30.42 5.73 3.45
CA GLN A 36 -30.01 4.43 4.02
C GLN A 36 -29.05 4.63 5.19
N SER A 37 -29.02 3.67 6.12
CA SER A 37 -28.06 3.66 7.22
C SER A 37 -26.71 3.04 6.83
N THR A 38 -26.69 2.27 5.75
CA THR A 38 -25.50 1.52 5.31
C THR A 38 -25.47 1.45 3.80
N VAL A 39 -24.31 1.76 3.22
CA VAL A 39 -24.01 1.60 1.78
C VAL A 39 -22.86 0.66 1.59
N LYS A 40 -23.03 -0.33 0.72
CA LYS A 40 -21.96 -1.24 0.30
C LYS A 40 -21.51 -0.86 -1.11
N ALA A 41 -20.19 -0.84 -1.32
CA ALA A 41 -19.57 -0.63 -2.60
C ALA A 41 -18.55 -1.74 -2.88
N SER A 42 -18.26 -1.96 -4.15
CA SER A 42 -17.23 -2.91 -4.55
C SER A 42 -16.48 -2.45 -5.80
N VAL A 43 -15.20 -2.77 -5.86
CA VAL A 43 -14.38 -2.63 -7.05
C VAL A 43 -14.02 -4.02 -7.56
N LYS A 44 -14.36 -4.29 -8.81
CA LYS A 44 -14.05 -5.54 -9.49
C LYS A 44 -13.07 -5.29 -10.62
N LEU A 45 -11.90 -5.89 -10.54
CA LEU A 45 -10.83 -5.78 -11.53
C LEU A 45 -10.54 -7.14 -12.15
N ARG A 46 -10.54 -7.20 -13.50
CA ARG A 46 -9.98 -8.33 -14.23
C ARG A 46 -8.60 -7.95 -14.76
N PHE A 47 -7.61 -8.79 -14.55
CA PHE A 47 -6.26 -8.57 -15.03
C PHE A 47 -5.59 -9.91 -15.37
N THR A 48 -4.48 -9.82 -16.10
CA THR A 48 -3.60 -10.96 -16.37
C THR A 48 -2.38 -10.84 -15.46
N ASN A 49 -2.05 -11.90 -14.73
CA ASN A 49 -0.87 -11.90 -13.86
C ASN A 49 0.43 -12.03 -14.68
N ALA A 50 1.58 -11.90 -14.02
CA ALA A 50 2.90 -12.02 -14.66
C ALA A 50 3.14 -13.38 -15.31
N ALA A 51 2.43 -14.44 -14.88
CA ALA A 51 2.50 -15.77 -15.47
C ALA A 51 1.50 -15.99 -16.63
N GLY A 52 0.77 -14.95 -17.07
CA GLY A 52 -0.20 -15.05 -18.18
C GLY A 52 -1.60 -15.55 -17.79
N ASN A 53 -1.87 -15.81 -16.50
CA ASN A 53 -3.17 -16.33 -16.06
C ASN A 53 -4.18 -15.20 -15.85
N SER A 54 -5.43 -15.42 -16.33
CA SER A 54 -6.52 -14.47 -16.08
C SER A 54 -7.02 -14.55 -14.65
N MET A 55 -7.10 -13.40 -14.00
CA MET A 55 -7.52 -13.27 -12.61
C MET A 55 -8.63 -12.23 -12.47
N VAL A 56 -9.50 -12.42 -11.48
CA VAL A 56 -10.55 -11.46 -11.12
C VAL A 56 -10.43 -11.18 -9.62
N LEU A 57 -10.16 -9.92 -9.31
CA LEU A 57 -10.12 -9.41 -7.95
C LEU A 57 -11.41 -8.65 -7.66
N VAL A 58 -11.99 -8.88 -6.49
CA VAL A 58 -13.11 -8.10 -5.96
C VAL A 58 -12.73 -7.59 -4.59
N ARG A 59 -12.74 -6.28 -4.40
CA ARG A 59 -12.63 -5.65 -3.07
C ARG A 59 -13.96 -5.00 -2.72
N SER A 60 -14.45 -5.28 -1.54
CA SER A 60 -15.71 -4.77 -1.03
C SER A 60 -15.47 -3.81 0.12
N MET A 61 -16.37 -2.87 0.27
CA MET A 61 -16.31 -1.85 1.32
C MET A 61 -17.70 -1.48 1.77
N GLU A 62 -17.80 -0.96 2.97
CA GLU A 62 -19.06 -0.58 3.59
C GLU A 62 -18.90 0.78 4.27
N LEU A 63 -19.89 1.64 4.09
CA LEU A 63 -20.01 2.91 4.78
C LEU A 63 -21.29 2.91 5.62
N LYS A 64 -21.15 3.03 6.95
CA LYS A 64 -22.26 3.08 7.91
C LYS A 64 -22.44 4.47 8.47
N GLN A 65 -23.70 4.91 8.57
CA GLN A 65 -24.09 6.10 9.28
C GLN A 65 -24.47 5.74 10.72
N ASN A 66 -23.62 6.12 11.69
CA ASN A 66 -23.91 5.99 13.11
C ASN A 66 -24.29 7.36 13.66
N LYS A 67 -25.58 7.57 13.96
CA LYS A 67 -26.12 8.84 14.47
C LYS A 67 -25.46 10.10 13.86
N THR A 68 -24.26 10.48 14.33
CA THR A 68 -23.52 11.68 13.89
C THR A 68 -22.25 11.39 13.10
N LYS A 69 -21.76 10.13 13.07
CA LYS A 69 -20.46 9.78 12.45
C LYS A 69 -20.65 8.77 11.32
N LEU A 70 -19.89 8.99 10.26
CA LEU A 70 -19.71 8.00 9.20
C LEU A 70 -18.57 7.05 9.57
N SER A 71 -18.78 5.75 9.44
CA SER A 71 -17.79 4.71 9.68
C SER A 71 -17.55 3.94 8.38
N PHE A 72 -16.31 4.01 7.87
CA PHE A 72 -15.87 3.25 6.72
C PHE A 72 -15.20 1.95 7.17
N THR A 73 -15.52 0.85 6.51
CA THR A 73 -14.94 -0.48 6.76
C THR A 73 -14.61 -1.14 5.43
N ALA A 74 -13.34 -1.51 5.25
CA ALA A 74 -12.93 -2.39 4.16
C ALA A 74 -13.31 -3.83 4.54
N LEU A 75 -14.06 -4.51 3.68
CA LEU A 75 -14.49 -5.89 3.86
C LEU A 75 -13.49 -6.84 3.20
N ASP A 76 -13.55 -8.11 3.56
CA ASP A 76 -12.74 -9.15 2.93
C ASP A 76 -12.95 -9.17 1.42
N GLY A 77 -11.86 -9.35 0.71
CA GLY A 77 -11.87 -9.40 -0.74
C GLY A 77 -11.84 -10.83 -1.27
N VAL A 78 -12.11 -10.97 -2.55
CA VAL A 78 -12.13 -12.27 -3.24
C VAL A 78 -11.20 -12.21 -4.44
N LEU A 79 -10.27 -13.16 -4.49
CA LEU A 79 -9.43 -13.40 -5.66
C LEU A 79 -9.88 -14.69 -6.34
N ARG A 80 -10.19 -14.59 -7.64
CA ARG A 80 -10.59 -15.72 -8.48
C ARG A 80 -9.55 -15.91 -9.57
N THR A 81 -9.12 -17.14 -9.75
CA THR A 81 -8.22 -17.54 -10.84
C THR A 81 -8.84 -18.71 -11.58
N THR A 82 -8.39 -18.93 -12.81
CA THR A 82 -8.71 -20.12 -13.58
C THR A 82 -7.44 -20.97 -13.65
N ASN A 83 -7.48 -22.18 -13.13
CA ASN A 83 -6.36 -23.13 -13.22
C ASN A 83 -6.14 -23.59 -14.65
N SER A 84 -4.99 -24.23 -14.91
CA SER A 84 -4.65 -24.91 -16.17
C SER A 84 -5.74 -25.82 -16.68
N ASP A 85 -6.47 -26.45 -15.78
CA ASP A 85 -7.56 -27.38 -16.05
C ASP A 85 -8.91 -26.68 -16.36
N GLY A 86 -8.93 -25.37 -16.52
CA GLY A 86 -10.14 -24.59 -16.75
C GLY A 86 -11.04 -24.42 -15.51
N LYS A 87 -10.68 -24.99 -14.37
CA LYS A 87 -11.44 -24.86 -13.12
C LYS A 87 -11.25 -23.47 -12.50
N ARG A 88 -12.37 -22.83 -12.17
CA ARG A 88 -12.37 -21.57 -11.42
C ARG A 88 -12.14 -21.83 -9.94
N VAL A 89 -11.06 -21.29 -9.40
CA VAL A 89 -10.76 -21.29 -7.97
C VAL A 89 -11.05 -19.90 -7.42
N SER A 90 -11.80 -19.84 -6.31
CA SER A 90 -12.14 -18.60 -5.63
C SER A 90 -11.63 -18.68 -4.20
N MET A 91 -10.79 -17.74 -3.81
CA MET A 91 -10.25 -17.65 -2.46
C MET A 91 -10.67 -16.30 -1.84
N SER A 92 -11.19 -16.36 -0.61
CA SER A 92 -11.43 -15.17 0.19
C SER A 92 -10.16 -14.83 0.97
N HIS A 93 -9.80 -13.57 0.97
CA HIS A 93 -8.59 -13.08 1.63
C HIS A 93 -8.90 -11.84 2.46
N LYS A 94 -8.20 -11.70 3.58
CA LYS A 94 -8.17 -10.45 4.33
C LYS A 94 -7.52 -9.34 3.50
N CYS A 95 -7.97 -8.10 3.67
CA CYS A 95 -7.46 -6.96 2.90
C CYS A 95 -5.94 -6.85 2.91
N GLY A 96 -5.30 -6.98 4.08
CA GLY A 96 -3.84 -6.90 4.20
C GLY A 96 -3.07 -8.02 3.50
N GLU A 97 -3.70 -9.18 3.30
CA GLU A 97 -3.13 -10.28 2.53
C GLU A 97 -3.18 -9.98 1.03
N LEU A 98 -4.32 -9.49 0.55
CA LEU A 98 -4.46 -9.03 -0.84
C LEU A 98 -3.48 -7.91 -1.18
N ASP A 99 -3.25 -6.97 -0.25
CA ASP A 99 -2.30 -5.87 -0.45
C ASP A 99 -0.86 -6.32 -0.66
N ARG A 100 -0.52 -7.51 -0.17
CA ARG A 100 0.80 -8.15 -0.39
C ARG A 100 0.82 -9.02 -1.65
N GLN A 101 -0.25 -9.77 -1.88
CA GLN A 101 -0.30 -10.77 -2.97
C GLN A 101 -0.49 -10.13 -4.35
N ILE A 102 -1.33 -9.10 -4.47
CA ILE A 102 -1.65 -8.51 -5.77
C ILE A 102 -0.41 -7.89 -6.46
N PRO A 103 0.44 -7.11 -5.79
CA PRO A 103 1.69 -6.63 -6.39
C PRO A 103 2.60 -7.78 -6.88
N LEU A 104 2.73 -8.85 -6.09
CA LEU A 104 3.52 -10.04 -6.49
C LEU A 104 2.95 -10.71 -7.73
N LEU A 105 1.63 -10.87 -7.82
CA LEU A 105 0.95 -11.46 -8.98
C LEU A 105 1.10 -10.59 -10.23
N LEU A 106 1.16 -9.28 -10.08
CA LEU A 106 1.44 -8.34 -11.16
C LEU A 106 2.93 -8.28 -11.54
N GLY A 107 3.81 -8.80 -10.71
CA GLY A 107 5.26 -8.72 -10.91
C GLY A 107 5.83 -7.31 -10.71
N VAL A 108 5.10 -6.45 -9.98
CA VAL A 108 5.48 -5.05 -9.76
C VAL A 108 5.38 -4.73 -8.28
N SER A 109 6.37 -4.05 -7.72
CA SER A 109 6.35 -3.68 -6.29
C SER A 109 5.23 -2.68 -5.97
N LYS A 110 4.68 -2.78 -4.77
CA LYS A 110 3.61 -1.89 -4.31
C LYS A 110 3.97 -0.39 -4.43
N PRO A 111 5.17 0.07 -4.05
CA PRO A 111 5.54 1.48 -4.21
C PRO A 111 5.58 1.95 -5.67
N ILE A 112 5.98 1.10 -6.62
CA ILE A 112 5.92 1.42 -8.04
C ILE A 112 4.46 1.61 -8.47
N LEU A 113 3.55 0.71 -8.03
CA LEU A 113 2.13 0.85 -8.33
C LEU A 113 1.54 2.13 -7.74
N GLU A 114 1.91 2.51 -6.51
CA GLU A 114 1.35 3.67 -5.81
C GLU A 114 1.91 5.01 -6.29
N HIS A 115 3.20 5.09 -6.62
CA HIS A 115 3.87 6.35 -6.88
C HIS A 115 4.21 6.60 -8.36
N VAL A 116 4.23 5.55 -9.18
CA VAL A 116 4.58 5.66 -10.60
C VAL A 116 3.39 5.34 -11.49
N VAL A 117 2.77 4.15 -11.31
CA VAL A 117 1.70 3.68 -12.21
C VAL A 117 0.38 4.39 -11.91
N PHE A 118 -0.02 4.43 -10.64
CA PHE A 118 -1.29 5.03 -10.19
C PHE A 118 -1.02 6.27 -9.33
N CYS A 119 -0.21 7.19 -9.83
CA CYS A 119 0.06 8.45 -9.14
C CYS A 119 -1.20 9.31 -9.13
N HIS A 120 -1.57 9.81 -7.95
CA HIS A 120 -2.68 10.77 -7.82
C HIS A 120 -2.29 12.09 -8.48
N GLN A 121 -3.26 12.79 -9.07
CA GLN A 121 -3.00 14.04 -9.79
C GLN A 121 -2.32 15.10 -8.90
N GLU A 122 -2.75 15.23 -7.64
CA GLU A 122 -2.16 16.16 -6.66
C GLU A 122 -0.74 15.74 -6.23
N ASP A 123 -0.43 14.43 -6.30
CA ASP A 123 0.88 13.87 -5.97
C ASP A 123 1.82 13.79 -7.20
N SER A 124 1.38 14.20 -8.39
CA SER A 124 2.19 14.06 -9.62
C SER A 124 3.48 14.88 -9.61
N SER A 125 3.54 15.93 -8.79
CA SER A 125 4.73 16.75 -8.58
C SER A 125 5.74 16.17 -7.57
N TRP A 126 5.53 14.94 -7.09
CA TRP A 126 6.41 14.32 -6.10
C TRP A 126 7.92 14.32 -6.48
N PRO A 127 8.33 14.24 -7.75
CA PRO A 127 9.76 14.34 -8.09
C PRO A 127 10.39 15.70 -7.78
N LEU A 128 9.56 16.72 -7.54
CA LEU A 128 9.98 18.09 -7.20
C LEU A 128 9.85 18.40 -5.70
N MET A 129 9.58 17.39 -4.87
CA MET A 129 9.48 17.54 -3.42
C MET A 129 10.85 17.74 -2.76
N ASP A 130 10.83 18.04 -1.46
CA ASP A 130 12.05 18.15 -0.64
C ASP A 130 12.89 16.88 -0.72
N SER A 131 14.21 17.03 -0.69
CA SER A 131 15.17 15.93 -0.86
C SER A 131 14.98 14.79 0.13
N SER A 132 14.50 15.06 1.36
CA SER A 132 14.23 14.04 2.37
C SER A 132 13.02 13.16 2.01
N GLU A 133 11.93 13.76 1.55
CA GLU A 133 10.73 13.04 1.10
C GLU A 133 10.99 12.31 -0.22
N LEU A 134 11.70 12.96 -1.13
CA LEU A 134 12.14 12.37 -2.39
C LEU A 134 12.96 11.10 -2.14
N LYS A 135 13.95 11.17 -1.23
CA LYS A 135 14.76 10.00 -0.85
C LYS A 135 13.90 8.87 -0.31
N LYS A 136 12.94 9.15 0.58
CA LYS A 136 12.04 8.11 1.13
C LYS A 136 11.25 7.40 0.03
N ARG A 137 10.73 8.13 -0.96
CA ARG A 137 9.98 7.55 -2.09
C ARG A 137 10.88 6.72 -2.98
N PHE A 138 12.09 7.19 -3.30
CA PHE A 138 13.06 6.40 -4.06
C PHE A 138 13.49 5.14 -3.31
N ASP A 139 13.79 5.25 -2.01
CA ASP A 139 14.13 4.11 -1.17
C ASP A 139 13.00 3.05 -1.16
N ALA A 140 11.74 3.49 -1.17
CA ALA A 140 10.60 2.59 -1.26
C ALA A 140 10.45 1.96 -2.66
N ILE A 141 10.58 2.75 -3.74
CA ILE A 141 10.45 2.29 -5.14
C ILE A 141 11.51 1.24 -5.47
N PHE A 142 12.75 1.46 -5.04
CA PHE A 142 13.88 0.56 -5.29
C PHE A 142 14.06 -0.51 -4.22
N ASP A 143 13.13 -0.62 -3.25
CA ASP A 143 13.23 -1.53 -2.09
C ASP A 143 14.55 -1.41 -1.32
N SER A 144 15.15 -0.20 -1.35
CA SER A 144 16.43 0.08 -0.71
C SER A 144 16.30 0.39 0.79
N THR A 145 15.08 0.50 1.32
CA THR A 145 14.81 0.78 2.75
C THR A 145 15.48 -0.24 3.67
N ARG A 146 15.53 -1.52 3.27
CA ARG A 146 16.22 -2.58 4.03
C ARG A 146 17.71 -2.36 4.11
N TYR A 147 18.32 -1.96 2.99
CA TYR A 147 19.75 -1.66 2.92
C TYR A 147 20.10 -0.39 3.68
N THR A 148 19.28 0.65 3.56
CA THR A 148 19.45 1.91 4.29
C THR A 148 19.39 1.68 5.81
N LYS A 149 18.44 0.85 6.29
CA LYS A 149 18.37 0.46 7.71
C LYS A 149 19.60 -0.35 8.15
N ALA A 150 20.03 -1.31 7.33
CA ALA A 150 21.22 -2.12 7.63
C ALA A 150 22.49 -1.25 7.73
N LEU A 151 22.68 -0.33 6.80
CA LEU A 151 23.80 0.63 6.83
C LEU A 151 23.76 1.50 8.10
N LYS A 152 22.60 2.01 8.47
CA LYS A 152 22.43 2.80 9.70
C LYS A 152 22.81 1.99 10.95
N ASN A 153 22.34 0.75 11.05
CA ASN A 153 22.69 -0.12 12.17
C ASN A 153 24.21 -0.41 12.22
N ILE A 154 24.86 -0.61 11.06
CA ILE A 154 26.30 -0.77 10.97
C ILE A 154 27.04 0.47 11.46
N ASP A 155 26.60 1.66 11.08
CA ASP A 155 27.21 2.91 11.51
C ASP A 155 27.04 3.13 13.04
N GLU A 156 25.90 2.77 13.61
CA GLU A 156 25.68 2.82 15.07
C GLU A 156 26.63 1.86 15.78
N ILE A 157 26.72 0.61 15.35
CA ILE A 157 27.65 -0.38 15.92
C ILE A 157 29.10 0.10 15.80
N LYS A 158 29.49 0.63 14.66
CA LYS A 158 30.84 1.19 14.43
C LYS A 158 31.16 2.33 15.40
N LYS A 159 30.18 3.20 15.68
CA LYS A 159 30.32 4.29 16.64
C LYS A 159 30.53 3.75 18.05
N ASP A 160 29.75 2.74 18.46
CA ASP A 160 29.87 2.12 19.78
C ASP A 160 31.23 1.45 19.98
N TYR A 161 31.70 0.71 18.96
CA TYR A 161 33.05 0.10 19.03
C TYR A 161 34.16 1.14 19.08
N ARG A 162 34.04 2.24 18.34
CA ARG A 162 35.01 3.35 18.40
C ARG A 162 35.08 3.96 19.78
N ASN A 163 33.94 4.15 20.46
CA ASN A 163 33.89 4.67 21.81
C ASN A 163 34.54 3.67 22.78
N LYS A 164 34.21 2.38 22.72
CA LYS A 164 34.83 1.34 23.54
C LYS A 164 36.36 1.27 23.38
N VAL A 165 36.84 1.38 22.12
CA VAL A 165 38.28 1.40 21.85
C VAL A 165 38.94 2.65 22.43
N LYS A 166 38.25 3.80 22.40
CA LYS A 166 38.74 5.04 23.00
C LYS A 166 38.86 4.90 24.53
N ASP A 167 37.82 4.33 25.17
CA ASP A 167 37.78 4.14 26.62
C ASP A 167 38.88 3.17 27.06
N LEU A 168 39.03 2.01 26.40
CA LEU A 168 40.08 1.07 26.68
C LEU A 168 41.52 1.60 26.49
N LYS A 169 41.70 2.51 25.48
CA LYS A 169 42.99 3.20 25.30
C LYS A 169 43.27 4.21 26.40
N ALA A 170 42.24 4.88 26.92
CA ALA A 170 42.38 5.80 28.04
C ALA A 170 42.74 5.04 29.34
N ASP A 171 42.07 3.90 29.57
CA ASP A 171 42.36 3.03 30.72
C ASP A 171 43.81 2.48 30.70
N LEU A 172 44.27 2.07 29.51
CA LEU A 172 45.66 1.59 29.31
C LEU A 172 46.70 2.71 29.50
N ALA A 173 46.35 3.95 29.19
CA ALA A 173 47.28 5.08 29.36
C ALA A 173 47.34 5.58 30.81
N GLY A 174 46.37 5.19 31.65
CA GLY A 174 46.31 5.52 33.07
C GLY A 174 46.97 4.49 34.01
N LEU A 175 47.42 3.38 33.43
CA LEU A 175 48.25 2.32 34.12
C LEU A 175 49.72 2.61 33.94
#